data_535544bb714712843a385e313260a825
#
_entry.id   535544bb714712843a385e313260a825
#
_cell.length_a   1.000
_cell.length_b   1.000
_cell.length_c   1.000
_cell.angle_alpha   90.00
_cell.angle_beta   90.00
_cell.angle_gamma   90.00
#
_symmetry.space_group_name_H-M   'P 1'
#
loop_
_entity.id
_entity.type
_entity.pdbx_description
1 polymer ?
#
loop_
_entity_poly.entity_id
_entity_poly.type
_entity_poly.pdbx_seq_one_letter_code
_entity_poly.pdbx_strand_id
1 'polypeptide(L)'
;MALIEGALPDQANAEAGLSLQADLLIDVISREGRVLWFNEAQAELLGTYDREIAGYDAAAFYTPDSFVQIQQILANRSRSEHGSTLELTLLARGGRPIRTLARTRFVRVNGEVALRLAKMDYGPVGSRHRQTEDNLRTLQSMVETSNEAHWGIVFLEPVDTTLPKSEVIRQVFENQSVWRMCNPAMARIYQLPESLDFNEQDVRLYWPRSAANEKFVDEIISSNYAIDDALSVDRRHDGTLQYILNDVRADIVDGMLLRLWGNCRDVTEQRNADDEKAKALKLTIRALDGLPDPVIVLDAEGKVINRNRAFAAAFSGSRTVERQLLAFARTRKRASGWSRFTNPGEPGTAVLLDVHIAKISGMDDAAWTVLTVREREAHASKKAPRQPKRP
;
A
#
# COMPACT_ATOMS: atom_id res chain seq x y z
N MET A 1 50.96 26.84 -14.44
CA MET A 1 51.29 27.63 -13.22
C MET A 1 51.26 29.11 -13.60
N ALA A 2 50.10 29.73 -13.47
CA ALA A 2 50.01 31.19 -13.68
C ALA A 2 50.21 31.86 -12.31
N LEU A 3 51.39 32.41 -12.11
CA LEU A 3 51.76 33.26 -10.97
C LEU A 3 51.01 34.58 -11.12
N ILE A 4 50.15 34.88 -10.19
CA ILE A 4 49.71 36.29 -10.01
C ILE A 4 50.70 36.88 -9.01
N GLU A 5 51.80 37.47 -9.53
CA GLU A 5 52.61 38.43 -8.82
C GLU A 5 51.89 39.76 -8.83
N GLY A 6 51.57 40.30 -7.68
CA GLY A 6 51.06 41.65 -7.60
C GLY A 6 50.08 41.85 -6.46
N ALA A 7 50.18 43.00 -5.85
CA ALA A 7 49.41 43.60 -4.78
C ALA A 7 48.06 42.97 -4.44
N LEU A 8 47.71 42.96 -3.18
CA LEU A 8 46.33 42.68 -2.70
C LEU A 8 45.30 43.31 -3.66
N PRO A 9 44.30 42.55 -4.11
CA PRO A 9 43.49 42.89 -5.29
C PRO A 9 42.40 43.89 -4.95
N ASP A 10 42.74 45.14 -4.67
CA ASP A 10 41.77 46.21 -4.55
C ASP A 10 41.53 47.01 -5.87
N GLN A 11 42.33 46.81 -6.90
CA GLN A 11 42.18 47.63 -8.11
C GLN A 11 42.25 46.89 -9.45
N ALA A 12 42.66 45.63 -9.52
CA ALA A 12 42.83 44.94 -10.81
C ALA A 12 41.64 44.06 -11.25
N ASN A 13 40.60 43.87 -10.44
CA ASN A 13 39.43 43.04 -10.79
C ASN A 13 38.12 43.79 -11.01
N ALA A 14 38.15 45.13 -11.07
CA ALA A 14 36.96 45.97 -11.27
C ALA A 14 36.48 46.02 -12.73
N GLU A 15 37.26 45.58 -13.70
CA GLU A 15 36.93 45.73 -15.13
C GLU A 15 36.56 44.43 -15.88
N ALA A 16 36.69 43.30 -15.27
CA ALA A 16 36.26 42.03 -15.91
C ALA A 16 34.94 41.53 -15.30
N GLY A 17 33.84 42.04 -15.80
CA GLY A 17 32.49 41.47 -15.85
C GLY A 17 32.05 40.42 -14.79
N LEU A 18 32.18 40.72 -13.49
CA LEU A 18 31.89 39.77 -12.43
C LEU A 18 30.74 40.24 -11.53
N SER A 19 29.60 40.42 -12.10
CA SER A 19 28.32 40.54 -11.37
C SER A 19 27.97 39.30 -10.54
N LEU A 20 28.69 38.20 -10.70
CA LEU A 20 28.55 36.92 -9.92
C LEU A 20 29.47 36.86 -8.69
N GLN A 21 30.36 37.84 -8.46
CA GLN A 21 31.30 37.83 -7.31
C GLN A 21 30.82 38.65 -6.11
N ALA A 22 29.75 39.38 -6.20
CA ALA A 22 29.25 40.23 -5.10
C ALA A 22 28.81 39.40 -3.86
N ASP A 23 28.47 38.13 -4.07
CA ASP A 23 27.96 37.23 -3.00
C ASP A 23 28.97 36.20 -2.50
N LEU A 24 30.21 36.18 -3.02
CA LEU A 24 31.23 35.25 -2.59
C LEU A 24 31.97 35.76 -1.33
N LEU A 25 32.02 34.94 -0.32
CA LEU A 25 32.82 35.17 0.88
C LEU A 25 34.24 34.65 0.60
N ILE A 26 35.23 35.52 0.65
CA ILE A 26 36.62 35.15 0.32
C ILE A 26 37.54 35.48 1.47
N ASP A 27 38.32 34.50 1.88
CA ASP A 27 39.48 34.72 2.77
C ASP A 27 40.76 34.07 2.24
N VAL A 28 41.86 34.52 2.77
CA VAL A 28 43.19 33.97 2.53
C VAL A 28 43.81 33.68 3.86
N ILE A 29 44.25 32.43 4.05
CA ILE A 29 44.79 31.91 5.31
C ILE A 29 46.25 31.51 5.09
N SER A 30 47.15 31.94 5.99
CA SER A 30 48.56 31.55 5.97
C SER A 30 48.74 30.06 6.24
N ARG A 31 49.95 29.56 6.04
CA ARG A 31 50.29 28.17 6.32
C ARG A 31 50.14 27.80 7.80
N GLU A 32 50.31 28.76 8.68
CA GLU A 32 50.20 28.63 10.15
C GLU A 32 48.72 28.75 10.61
N GLY A 33 47.76 28.89 9.68
CA GLY A 33 46.34 29.01 10.01
C GLY A 33 45.90 30.41 10.43
N ARG A 34 46.70 31.45 10.07
CA ARG A 34 46.34 32.83 10.36
C ARG A 34 45.67 33.51 9.18
N VAL A 35 44.66 34.32 9.42
CA VAL A 35 43.97 35.12 8.39
C VAL A 35 44.94 36.18 7.88
N LEU A 36 45.17 36.19 6.58
CA LEU A 36 45.95 37.23 5.89
C LEU A 36 45.06 38.31 5.31
N TRP A 37 43.90 37.93 4.85
CA TRP A 37 42.96 38.86 4.21
C TRP A 37 41.58 38.21 4.03
N PHE A 38 40.52 39.03 3.97
CA PHE A 38 39.20 38.64 3.46
C PHE A 38 38.52 39.84 2.73
N ASN A 39 37.54 39.51 1.91
CA ASN A 39 36.80 40.54 1.18
C ASN A 39 35.73 41.19 2.08
N GLU A 40 35.17 42.29 1.58
CA GLU A 40 34.17 43.10 2.27
C GLU A 40 32.92 42.28 2.63
N ALA A 41 32.43 41.43 1.75
CA ALA A 41 31.27 40.57 1.99
C ALA A 41 31.50 39.61 3.20
N GLN A 42 32.68 39.09 3.35
CA GLN A 42 33.02 38.24 4.52
C GLN A 42 33.21 39.09 5.78
N ALA A 43 33.80 40.27 5.67
CA ALA A 43 33.95 41.23 6.77
C ALA A 43 32.57 41.62 7.34
N GLU A 44 31.64 41.94 6.46
CA GLU A 44 30.26 42.29 6.80
C GLU A 44 29.53 41.13 7.51
N LEU A 45 29.63 39.91 6.96
CA LEU A 45 29.05 38.72 7.53
C LEU A 45 29.59 38.40 8.93
N LEU A 46 30.90 38.56 9.14
CA LEU A 46 31.57 38.36 10.44
C LEU A 46 31.33 39.51 11.40
N GLY A 47 30.82 40.65 10.90
CA GLY A 47 30.58 41.86 11.67
C GLY A 47 31.87 42.55 12.11
N THR A 48 32.91 42.42 11.30
CA THR A 48 34.24 43.01 11.56
C THR A 48 34.57 43.96 10.41
N TYR A 49 34.56 45.25 10.69
CA TYR A 49 34.93 46.28 9.70
C TYR A 49 36.38 46.73 9.81
N ASP A 50 37.14 46.15 10.76
CA ASP A 50 38.51 46.55 11.02
C ASP A 50 39.52 45.88 10.07
N ARG A 51 40.33 46.70 9.43
CA ARG A 51 41.50 46.31 8.61
C ARG A 51 42.60 45.58 9.44
N GLU A 52 42.42 45.50 10.74
CA GLU A 52 43.39 44.90 11.67
C GLU A 52 43.25 43.39 11.90
N ILE A 53 42.49 42.67 11.05
CA ILE A 53 42.23 41.23 11.23
C ILE A 53 43.39 40.37 10.67
N ALA A 54 44.27 40.97 9.88
CA ALA A 54 45.49 40.29 9.44
C ALA A 54 46.29 39.78 10.66
N GLY A 55 46.52 38.46 10.71
CA GLY A 55 47.24 37.82 11.81
C GLY A 55 46.34 37.13 12.87
N TYR A 56 45.03 37.32 12.83
CA TYR A 56 44.14 36.55 13.74
C TYR A 56 44.14 35.07 13.39
N ASP A 57 43.90 34.22 14.40
CA ASP A 57 43.76 32.80 14.20
C ASP A 57 42.46 32.51 13.43
N ALA A 58 42.56 31.81 12.32
CA ALA A 58 41.38 31.46 11.51
C ALA A 58 40.42 30.56 12.30
N ALA A 59 40.87 29.82 13.31
CA ALA A 59 40.04 29.04 14.21
C ALA A 59 38.95 29.88 14.90
N ALA A 60 39.12 31.19 15.05
CA ALA A 60 38.11 32.08 15.63
C ALA A 60 36.88 32.27 14.73
N PHE A 61 37.01 32.04 13.43
CA PHE A 61 36.00 32.29 12.43
C PHE A 61 35.35 31.02 11.83
N TYR A 62 35.79 29.84 12.27
CA TYR A 62 35.31 28.56 11.80
C TYR A 62 34.92 27.65 12.96
N THR A 63 33.98 26.72 12.71
CA THR A 63 33.78 25.67 13.70
C THR A 63 35.01 24.76 13.79
N PRO A 64 35.25 24.08 14.94
CA PRO A 64 36.40 23.19 15.11
C PRO A 64 36.59 22.19 13.99
N ASP A 65 35.49 21.51 13.56
CA ASP A 65 35.52 20.52 12.49
C ASP A 65 35.93 21.12 11.14
N SER A 66 35.43 22.32 10.85
CA SER A 66 35.77 23.04 9.61
C SER A 66 37.21 23.52 9.61
N PHE A 67 37.72 23.96 10.76
CA PHE A 67 39.10 24.38 10.87
C PHE A 67 40.07 23.20 10.73
N VAL A 68 39.75 22.03 11.28
CA VAL A 68 40.55 20.80 11.09
C VAL A 68 40.61 20.43 9.59
N GLN A 69 39.55 20.57 8.82
CA GLN A 69 39.59 20.34 7.38
C GLN A 69 40.52 21.34 6.66
N ILE A 70 40.48 22.62 7.03
CA ILE A 70 41.40 23.64 6.51
C ILE A 70 42.85 23.29 6.82
N GLN A 71 43.14 22.89 8.05
CA GLN A 71 44.50 22.46 8.47
C GLN A 71 44.99 21.26 7.67
N GLN A 72 44.12 20.26 7.42
CA GLN A 72 44.46 19.10 6.59
C GLN A 72 44.83 19.48 5.16
N ILE A 73 44.16 20.47 4.56
CA ILE A 73 44.51 20.99 3.23
C ILE A 73 45.82 21.73 3.26
N LEU A 74 46.05 22.58 4.28
CA LEU A 74 47.32 23.31 4.43
C LEU A 74 48.52 22.35 4.60
N ALA A 75 48.31 21.20 5.28
CA ALA A 75 49.33 20.18 5.46
C ALA A 75 49.60 19.34 4.19
N ASN A 76 48.57 19.08 3.37
CA ASN A 76 48.62 18.15 2.25
C ASN A 76 48.69 18.84 0.87
N ARG A 77 49.68 19.66 0.65
CA ARG A 77 49.88 20.51 -0.53
C ARG A 77 49.89 19.73 -1.86
N SER A 78 50.38 18.50 -1.90
CA SER A 78 50.57 17.72 -3.12
C SER A 78 49.29 17.21 -3.76
N ARG A 79 48.15 17.21 -3.06
CA ARG A 79 46.84 16.76 -3.57
C ARG A 79 45.96 17.90 -4.07
N SER A 80 46.32 19.16 -3.91
CA SER A 80 45.41 20.30 -4.07
C SER A 80 45.74 21.24 -5.26
N GLU A 81 46.55 20.82 -6.23
CA GLU A 81 46.83 21.66 -7.40
C GLU A 81 45.60 22.03 -8.24
N HIS A 82 44.50 21.28 -8.12
CA HIS A 82 43.28 21.47 -8.89
C HIS A 82 42.13 22.13 -8.11
N GLY A 83 42.34 22.50 -6.86
CA GLY A 83 41.32 23.07 -5.98
C GLY A 83 40.29 22.04 -5.52
N SER A 84 40.09 21.91 -4.21
CA SER A 84 39.09 21.05 -3.60
C SER A 84 37.81 21.85 -3.31
N THR A 85 36.66 21.18 -3.39
CA THR A 85 35.41 21.73 -2.91
C THR A 85 35.07 21.04 -1.58
N LEU A 86 34.70 21.82 -0.57
CA LEU A 86 34.37 21.31 0.76
C LEU A 86 33.29 22.18 1.42
N GLU A 87 32.56 21.55 2.33
CA GLU A 87 31.63 22.26 3.19
C GLU A 87 32.36 22.80 4.43
N LEU A 88 32.26 24.09 4.67
CA LEU A 88 32.78 24.74 5.83
C LEU A 88 31.72 25.52 6.58
N THR A 89 31.78 25.53 7.89
CA THR A 89 30.88 26.35 8.72
C THR A 89 31.67 27.52 9.32
N LEU A 90 31.32 28.74 8.90
CA LEU A 90 31.78 29.98 9.46
C LEU A 90 30.99 30.31 10.74
N LEU A 91 31.63 30.99 11.65
CA LEU A 91 31.03 31.60 12.85
C LEU A 91 30.87 33.10 12.62
N ALA A 92 29.66 33.54 12.30
CA ALA A 92 29.31 34.93 12.17
C ALA A 92 29.30 35.63 13.55
N ARG A 93 29.09 36.94 13.53
CA ARG A 93 28.97 37.73 14.76
C ARG A 93 27.99 37.11 15.75
N GLY A 94 28.45 36.99 17.03
CA GLY A 94 27.65 36.32 18.06
C GLY A 94 27.68 34.80 18.04
N GLY A 95 28.58 34.17 17.26
CA GLY A 95 28.73 32.72 17.20
C GLY A 95 27.68 32.01 16.34
N ARG A 96 26.89 32.74 15.54
CA ARG A 96 25.89 32.16 14.64
C ARG A 96 26.58 31.36 13.53
N PRO A 97 26.35 30.06 13.41
CA PRO A 97 26.97 29.25 12.37
C PRO A 97 26.34 29.53 10.98
N ILE A 98 27.21 29.72 9.98
CA ILE A 98 26.85 29.88 8.58
C ILE A 98 27.54 28.79 7.78
N ARG A 99 26.78 27.96 7.11
CA ARG A 99 27.29 26.89 6.28
C ARG A 99 27.61 27.41 4.90
N THR A 100 28.81 27.09 4.44
CA THR A 100 29.27 27.55 3.12
C THR A 100 29.86 26.37 2.35
N LEU A 101 29.66 26.42 1.03
CA LEU A 101 30.38 25.58 0.08
C LEU A 101 31.64 26.37 -0.35
N ALA A 102 32.81 25.85 -0.01
CA ALA A 102 34.09 26.48 -0.24
C ALA A 102 34.88 25.81 -1.36
N ARG A 103 35.40 26.61 -2.27
CA ARG A 103 36.41 26.17 -3.24
C ARG A 103 37.78 26.69 -2.79
N THR A 104 38.74 25.79 -2.67
CA THR A 104 40.07 26.09 -2.21
C THR A 104 41.04 26.26 -3.37
N ARG A 105 42.04 27.16 -3.19
CA ARG A 105 43.16 27.31 -4.12
C ARG A 105 44.36 27.86 -3.38
N PHE A 106 45.55 27.32 -3.63
CA PHE A 106 46.80 27.91 -3.14
C PHE A 106 47.14 29.13 -4.00
N VAL A 107 47.49 30.22 -3.32
CA VAL A 107 47.91 31.51 -3.89
C VAL A 107 49.25 31.94 -3.25
N ARG A 108 49.92 32.90 -3.85
CA ARG A 108 51.10 33.54 -3.22
C ARG A 108 50.72 34.96 -2.78
N VAL A 109 51.00 35.28 -1.55
CA VAL A 109 50.84 36.58 -0.93
C VAL A 109 52.18 36.99 -0.33
N ASN A 110 52.74 38.12 -0.77
CA ASN A 110 54.05 38.60 -0.34
C ASN A 110 55.17 37.53 -0.41
N GLY A 111 55.15 36.70 -1.46
CA GLY A 111 56.14 35.63 -1.68
C GLY A 111 55.85 34.32 -0.93
N GLU A 112 54.98 34.33 0.05
CA GLU A 112 54.60 33.15 0.82
C GLU A 112 53.36 32.45 0.24
N VAL A 113 53.28 31.13 0.44
CA VAL A 113 52.12 30.31 -0.03
C VAL A 113 51.02 30.36 1.01
N ALA A 114 49.83 30.75 0.56
CA ALA A 114 48.63 30.83 1.38
C ALA A 114 47.47 30.08 0.71
N LEU A 115 46.45 29.73 1.49
CA LEU A 115 45.24 29.08 1.03
C LEU A 115 44.13 30.13 0.86
N ARG A 116 43.67 30.31 -0.39
CA ARG A 116 42.47 31.09 -0.68
C ARG A 116 41.25 30.19 -0.60
N LEU A 117 40.24 30.61 0.14
CA LEU A 117 38.91 30.01 0.25
C LEU A 117 37.89 30.95 -0.38
N ALA A 118 37.25 30.51 -1.46
CA ALA A 118 36.12 31.23 -2.04
C ALA A 118 34.82 30.44 -1.67
N LYS A 119 33.96 31.06 -0.89
CA LYS A 119 32.83 30.41 -0.23
C LYS A 119 31.52 31.04 -0.69
N MET A 120 30.50 30.23 -0.86
CA MET A 120 29.14 30.63 -1.12
C MET A 120 28.30 30.28 0.10
N ASP A 121 27.46 31.22 0.57
CA ASP A 121 26.49 30.89 1.62
C ASP A 121 25.52 29.83 1.09
N TYR A 122 25.67 28.63 1.63
CA TYR A 122 24.87 27.47 1.24
C TYR A 122 23.69 27.27 2.21
N GLY A 123 23.55 28.14 3.23
CA GLY A 123 22.60 27.99 4.31
C GLY A 123 21.15 27.76 3.87
N PRO A 124 20.54 28.62 3.07
CA PRO A 124 19.14 28.44 2.67
C PRO A 124 18.92 27.30 1.67
N VAL A 125 19.83 27.11 0.72
CA VAL A 125 19.75 26.09 -0.32
C VAL A 125 20.17 24.73 0.22
N GLY A 126 21.28 24.67 0.96
CA GLY A 126 21.77 23.44 1.55
C GLY A 126 20.92 22.91 2.68
N SER A 127 20.28 23.79 3.45
CA SER A 127 19.33 23.34 4.47
C SER A 127 18.10 22.71 3.83
N ARG A 128 17.57 23.26 2.76
CA ARG A 128 16.46 22.67 1.98
C ARG A 128 16.87 21.35 1.36
N HIS A 129 18.05 21.27 0.77
CA HIS A 129 18.52 20.02 0.14
C HIS A 129 18.70 18.91 1.19
N ARG A 130 19.34 19.17 2.31
CA ARG A 130 19.45 18.18 3.41
C ARG A 130 18.10 17.80 3.98
N GLN A 131 17.22 18.77 4.22
CA GLN A 131 15.88 18.47 4.72
C GLN A 131 15.12 17.58 3.72
N THR A 132 15.29 17.80 2.42
CA THR A 132 14.71 16.96 1.38
C THR A 132 15.33 15.57 1.41
N GLU A 133 16.66 15.46 1.53
CA GLU A 133 17.36 14.17 1.66
C GLU A 133 16.95 13.41 2.93
N ASP A 134 16.90 14.09 4.07
CA ASP A 134 16.50 13.51 5.34
C ASP A 134 15.02 13.05 5.30
N ASN A 135 14.14 13.84 4.69
CA ASN A 135 12.76 13.46 4.49
C ASN A 135 12.65 12.25 3.55
N LEU A 136 13.41 12.21 2.44
CA LEU A 136 13.43 11.06 1.53
C LEU A 136 13.94 9.80 2.23
N ARG A 137 15.03 9.88 3.01
CA ARG A 137 15.52 8.75 3.81
C ARG A 137 14.50 8.26 4.83
N THR A 138 13.81 9.21 5.48
CA THR A 138 12.76 8.87 6.45
C THR A 138 11.61 8.15 5.75
N LEU A 139 11.12 8.66 4.62
CA LEU A 139 10.05 8.04 3.84
C LEU A 139 10.45 6.65 3.33
N GLN A 140 11.68 6.51 2.80
CA GLN A 140 12.21 5.21 2.39
C GLN A 140 12.24 4.22 3.55
N SER A 141 12.77 4.65 4.71
CA SER A 141 12.81 3.80 5.90
C SER A 141 11.41 3.41 6.38
N MET A 142 10.42 4.31 6.31
CA MET A 142 9.03 4.00 6.65
C MET A 142 8.43 2.95 5.73
N VAL A 143 8.69 3.04 4.42
CA VAL A 143 8.24 2.05 3.44
C VAL A 143 8.93 0.71 3.68
N GLU A 144 10.26 0.70 3.84
CA GLU A 144 11.05 -0.53 4.03
C GLU A 144 10.70 -1.28 5.32
N THR A 145 10.40 -0.56 6.40
CA THR A 145 10.07 -1.16 7.70
C THR A 145 8.58 -1.43 7.90
N SER A 146 7.74 -1.03 6.95
CA SER A 146 6.29 -1.26 7.00
C SER A 146 5.97 -2.75 6.96
N ASN A 147 4.96 -3.16 7.75
CA ASN A 147 4.37 -4.49 7.66
C ASN A 147 3.36 -4.60 6.52
N GLU A 148 2.86 -3.50 6.01
CA GLU A 148 2.04 -3.48 4.80
C GLU A 148 2.92 -3.64 3.56
N ALA A 149 2.46 -4.43 2.61
CA ALA A 149 3.17 -4.62 1.36
C ALA A 149 2.97 -3.40 0.45
N HIS A 150 4.04 -2.69 0.18
CA HIS A 150 4.08 -1.56 -0.74
C HIS A 150 4.74 -1.98 -2.05
N TRP A 151 4.20 -1.48 -3.13
CA TRP A 151 4.70 -1.75 -4.47
C TRP A 151 4.63 -0.50 -5.36
N GLY A 152 5.49 -0.48 -6.37
CA GLY A 152 5.44 0.50 -7.44
C GLY A 152 5.87 -0.14 -8.76
N ILE A 153 5.21 0.23 -9.83
CA ILE A 153 5.58 -0.11 -11.22
C ILE A 153 5.92 1.18 -11.92
N VAL A 154 7.10 1.24 -12.52
CA VAL A 154 7.52 2.33 -13.41
C VAL A 154 7.50 1.82 -14.83
N PHE A 155 6.77 2.51 -15.70
CA PHE A 155 6.74 2.23 -17.12
C PHE A 155 7.95 2.91 -17.77
N LEU A 156 8.92 2.12 -18.21
CA LEU A 156 10.08 2.61 -18.98
C LEU A 156 9.64 3.09 -20.37
N GLU A 157 8.58 2.49 -20.89
CA GLU A 157 7.82 2.93 -22.04
C GLU A 157 6.44 3.38 -21.54
N PRO A 158 6.18 4.71 -21.45
CA PRO A 158 4.94 5.24 -20.90
C PRO A 158 3.69 4.73 -21.62
N VAL A 159 2.57 4.63 -20.89
CA VAL A 159 1.29 4.20 -21.44
C VAL A 159 0.46 5.42 -21.81
N ASP A 160 -0.01 5.50 -23.06
CA ASP A 160 -0.85 6.59 -23.53
C ASP A 160 -2.30 6.39 -23.07
N THR A 161 -2.72 7.16 -22.06
CA THR A 161 -4.05 7.08 -21.44
C THR A 161 -5.14 7.75 -22.28
N THR A 162 -4.80 8.45 -23.36
CA THR A 162 -5.75 9.11 -24.25
C THR A 162 -6.35 8.17 -25.29
N LEU A 163 -5.77 6.99 -25.45
CA LEU A 163 -6.21 5.95 -26.37
C LEU A 163 -7.47 5.22 -25.88
N PRO A 164 -8.15 4.46 -26.77
CA PRO A 164 -9.26 3.59 -26.36
C PRO A 164 -8.83 2.62 -25.25
N LYS A 165 -9.73 2.36 -24.28
CA LYS A 165 -9.45 1.59 -23.08
C LYS A 165 -8.76 0.24 -23.34
N SER A 166 -9.19 -0.49 -24.39
CA SER A 166 -8.57 -1.75 -24.78
C SER A 166 -7.10 -1.62 -25.17
N GLU A 167 -6.73 -0.48 -25.74
CA GLU A 167 -5.35 -0.18 -26.14
C GLU A 167 -4.52 0.21 -24.93
N VAL A 168 -5.08 0.99 -24.00
CA VAL A 168 -4.44 1.30 -22.71
C VAL A 168 -4.14 0.01 -21.93
N ILE A 169 -5.13 -0.90 -21.83
CA ILE A 169 -4.96 -2.20 -21.17
C ILE A 169 -3.83 -3.00 -21.85
N ARG A 170 -3.82 -3.05 -23.19
CA ARG A 170 -2.76 -3.72 -23.93
C ARG A 170 -1.39 -3.16 -23.57
N GLN A 171 -1.22 -1.83 -23.60
CA GLN A 171 0.03 -1.16 -23.31
C GLN A 171 0.50 -1.40 -21.87
N VAL A 172 -0.39 -1.40 -20.88
CA VAL A 172 -0.05 -1.69 -19.48
C VAL A 172 0.67 -3.04 -19.33
N PHE A 173 0.26 -4.06 -20.10
CA PHE A 173 0.90 -5.39 -20.01
C PHE A 173 2.05 -5.62 -21.02
N GLU A 174 2.09 -4.88 -22.12
CA GLU A 174 3.07 -5.12 -23.18
C GLU A 174 4.25 -4.15 -23.15
N ASN A 175 4.04 -2.89 -22.69
CA ASN A 175 5.11 -1.91 -22.57
C ASN A 175 6.14 -2.34 -21.51
N GLN A 176 7.37 -1.90 -21.68
CA GLN A 176 8.44 -2.19 -20.73
C GLN A 176 8.17 -1.51 -19.40
N SER A 177 8.16 -2.29 -18.33
CA SER A 177 7.95 -1.84 -16.97
C SER A 177 8.84 -2.58 -15.98
N VAL A 178 9.09 -1.94 -14.85
CA VAL A 178 9.94 -2.49 -13.78
C VAL A 178 9.30 -2.22 -12.42
N TRP A 179 9.53 -3.13 -11.48
CA TRP A 179 9.21 -2.91 -10.08
C TRP A 179 10.12 -1.83 -9.50
N ARG A 180 9.56 -1.00 -8.61
CA ARG A 180 10.29 0.00 -7.82
C ARG A 180 9.61 0.16 -6.47
N MET A 181 10.42 0.42 -5.44
CA MET A 181 9.94 0.67 -4.09
C MET A 181 9.12 -0.48 -3.47
N CYS A 182 9.29 -1.69 -3.97
CA CYS A 182 8.71 -2.88 -3.36
C CYS A 182 9.46 -3.17 -2.05
N ASN A 183 8.73 -3.23 -0.94
CA ASN A 183 9.32 -3.44 0.37
C ASN A 183 9.41 -4.94 0.76
N PRO A 184 10.10 -5.31 1.86
CA PRO A 184 10.18 -6.70 2.31
C PRO A 184 8.84 -7.37 2.58
N ALA A 185 7.78 -6.63 2.94
CA ALA A 185 6.45 -7.18 3.11
C ALA A 185 5.86 -7.67 1.78
N MET A 186 6.10 -6.94 0.69
CA MET A 186 5.75 -7.37 -0.67
C MET A 186 6.45 -8.69 -1.03
N ALA A 187 7.76 -8.78 -0.81
CA ALA A 187 8.52 -10.00 -1.08
C ALA A 187 7.96 -11.22 -0.30
N ARG A 188 7.53 -11.02 0.96
CA ARG A 188 6.92 -12.08 1.77
C ARG A 188 5.58 -12.57 1.21
N ILE A 189 4.71 -11.66 0.76
CA ILE A 189 3.40 -12.01 0.17
C ILE A 189 3.60 -12.91 -1.06
N TYR A 190 4.58 -12.59 -1.90
CA TYR A 190 4.87 -13.38 -3.10
C TYR A 190 5.81 -14.57 -2.86
N GLN A 191 6.20 -14.81 -1.61
CA GLN A 191 7.10 -15.89 -1.20
C GLN A 191 8.42 -15.87 -1.97
N LEU A 192 8.96 -14.67 -2.18
CA LEU A 192 10.25 -14.48 -2.82
C LEU A 192 11.36 -14.99 -1.89
N PRO A 193 12.32 -15.80 -2.39
CA PRO A 193 13.51 -16.19 -1.63
C PRO A 193 14.28 -14.96 -1.13
N GLU A 194 14.81 -15.02 0.10
CA GLU A 194 15.58 -13.92 0.72
C GLU A 194 16.83 -13.50 -0.07
N SER A 195 17.35 -14.38 -0.94
CA SER A 195 18.50 -14.10 -1.80
C SER A 195 18.15 -13.23 -3.01
N LEU A 196 16.88 -12.94 -3.26
CA LEU A 196 16.40 -12.17 -4.41
C LEU A 196 15.78 -10.85 -3.96
N ASP A 197 16.01 -9.81 -4.77
CA ASP A 197 15.31 -8.52 -4.63
C ASP A 197 14.07 -8.50 -5.53
N PHE A 198 12.92 -8.15 -4.95
CA PHE A 198 11.67 -8.05 -5.70
C PHE A 198 11.75 -6.97 -6.78
N ASN A 199 12.47 -5.87 -6.52
CA ASN A 199 12.64 -4.77 -7.45
C ASN A 199 13.48 -5.13 -8.70
N GLU A 200 14.17 -6.27 -8.68
CA GLU A 200 14.94 -6.79 -9.82
C GLU A 200 14.17 -7.83 -10.64
N GLN A 201 12.97 -8.22 -10.20
CA GLN A 201 12.17 -9.22 -10.87
C GLN A 201 11.36 -8.64 -12.04
N ASP A 202 11.02 -9.49 -13.01
CA ASP A 202 10.12 -9.09 -14.10
C ASP A 202 8.67 -8.95 -13.56
N VAL A 203 8.03 -7.82 -13.86
CA VAL A 203 6.65 -7.53 -13.46
C VAL A 203 5.69 -8.62 -13.92
N ARG A 204 5.88 -9.13 -15.14
CA ARG A 204 5.00 -10.09 -15.79
C ARG A 204 5.05 -11.49 -15.16
N LEU A 205 6.10 -11.81 -14.41
CA LEU A 205 6.20 -13.08 -13.69
C LEU A 205 5.17 -13.13 -12.56
N TYR A 206 4.97 -12.02 -11.86
CA TYR A 206 4.13 -11.93 -10.67
C TYR A 206 2.75 -11.37 -10.99
N TRP A 207 2.65 -10.47 -11.95
CA TRP A 207 1.39 -9.86 -12.42
C TRP A 207 1.20 -10.13 -13.94
N PRO A 208 0.84 -11.38 -14.30
CA PRO A 208 0.70 -11.76 -15.69
C PRO A 208 -0.59 -11.20 -16.30
N ARG A 209 -0.58 -10.98 -17.61
CA ARG A 209 -1.79 -10.67 -18.37
C ARG A 209 -2.76 -11.86 -18.28
N SER A 210 -3.98 -11.60 -17.84
CA SER A 210 -5.07 -12.56 -17.74
C SER A 210 -6.39 -11.82 -17.81
N ALA A 211 -7.50 -12.52 -18.07
CA ALA A 211 -8.82 -11.89 -18.07
C ALA A 211 -9.16 -11.21 -16.73
N ALA A 212 -8.70 -11.77 -15.60
CA ALA A 212 -8.89 -11.17 -14.28
C ALA A 212 -8.09 -9.88 -14.14
N ASN A 213 -6.83 -9.87 -14.57
CA ASN A 213 -5.96 -8.71 -14.46
C ASN A 213 -6.27 -7.63 -15.51
N GLU A 214 -6.77 -7.99 -16.68
CA GLU A 214 -7.35 -7.02 -17.63
C GLU A 214 -8.56 -6.30 -17.01
N LYS A 215 -9.43 -7.05 -16.31
CA LYS A 215 -10.55 -6.46 -15.58
C LYS A 215 -10.08 -5.53 -14.44
N PHE A 216 -9.07 -5.92 -13.70
CA PHE A 216 -8.46 -5.08 -12.68
C PHE A 216 -7.94 -3.76 -13.26
N VAL A 217 -7.24 -3.79 -14.41
CA VAL A 217 -6.79 -2.57 -15.10
C VAL A 217 -7.97 -1.76 -15.63
N ASP A 218 -9.04 -2.42 -16.12
CA ASP A 218 -10.27 -1.73 -16.53
C ASP A 218 -10.93 -0.97 -15.37
N GLU A 219 -10.94 -1.55 -14.17
CA GLU A 219 -11.44 -0.91 -12.94
C GLU A 219 -10.58 0.30 -12.56
N ILE A 220 -9.25 0.20 -12.64
CA ILE A 220 -8.32 1.32 -12.40
C ILE A 220 -8.61 2.49 -13.34
N ILE A 221 -8.72 2.22 -14.65
CA ILE A 221 -9.02 3.24 -15.66
C ILE A 221 -10.39 3.88 -15.39
N SER A 222 -11.41 3.06 -15.08
CA SER A 222 -12.77 3.51 -14.80
C SER A 222 -12.88 4.39 -13.56
N SER A 223 -11.96 4.20 -12.59
CA SER A 223 -11.84 4.95 -11.35
C SER A 223 -10.86 6.11 -11.45
N ASN A 224 -10.54 6.55 -12.66
CA ASN A 224 -9.59 7.64 -12.92
C ASN A 224 -8.24 7.42 -12.25
N TYR A 225 -7.73 6.18 -12.30
CA TYR A 225 -6.43 5.74 -11.78
C TYR A 225 -6.23 5.94 -10.27
N ALA A 226 -7.33 6.01 -9.52
CA ALA A 226 -7.33 6.04 -8.05
C ALA A 226 -8.44 5.13 -7.53
N ILE A 227 -8.07 3.96 -7.01
CA ILE A 227 -9.00 2.93 -6.55
C ILE A 227 -8.46 2.26 -5.29
N ASP A 228 -9.36 1.88 -4.40
CA ASP A 228 -9.06 1.11 -3.21
C ASP A 228 -9.75 -0.27 -3.31
N ASP A 229 -9.16 -1.28 -2.64
CA ASP A 229 -9.65 -2.65 -2.58
C ASP A 229 -9.91 -3.32 -3.95
N ALA A 230 -9.16 -2.94 -4.97
CA ALA A 230 -9.25 -3.56 -6.30
C ALA A 230 -8.59 -4.95 -6.32
N LEU A 231 -9.29 -5.93 -6.88
CA LEU A 231 -8.83 -7.32 -6.86
C LEU A 231 -8.02 -7.67 -8.10
N SER A 232 -6.76 -8.09 -7.91
CA SER A 232 -5.96 -8.75 -8.94
C SER A 232 -5.80 -10.25 -8.65
N VAL A 233 -5.41 -11.01 -9.68
CA VAL A 233 -5.03 -12.42 -9.57
C VAL A 233 -3.58 -12.56 -10.01
N ASP A 234 -2.74 -12.69 -9.05
CA ASP A 234 -1.30 -12.64 -9.21
C ASP A 234 -0.67 -14.03 -9.06
N ARG A 235 0.60 -14.12 -9.32
CA ARG A 235 1.36 -15.37 -9.22
C ARG A 235 2.47 -15.22 -8.18
N ARG A 236 2.56 -16.16 -7.25
CA ARG A 236 3.69 -16.28 -6.33
C ARG A 236 4.95 -16.74 -7.05
N HIS A 237 6.08 -16.66 -6.39
CA HIS A 237 7.37 -17.09 -6.94
C HIS A 237 7.38 -18.58 -7.35
N ASP A 238 6.66 -19.44 -6.64
CA ASP A 238 6.50 -20.87 -6.96
C ASP A 238 5.52 -21.14 -8.12
N GLY A 239 4.91 -20.08 -8.68
CA GLY A 239 3.94 -20.17 -9.76
C GLY A 239 2.49 -20.36 -9.33
N THR A 240 2.19 -20.52 -8.03
CA THR A 240 0.82 -20.63 -7.53
C THR A 240 0.07 -19.30 -7.65
N LEU A 241 -1.24 -19.38 -7.92
CA LEU A 241 -2.09 -18.19 -8.01
C LEU A 241 -2.49 -17.70 -6.62
N GLN A 242 -2.57 -16.38 -6.48
CA GLN A 242 -3.06 -15.72 -5.27
C GLN A 242 -4.02 -14.58 -5.63
N TYR A 243 -4.88 -14.24 -4.69
CA TYR A 243 -5.82 -13.14 -4.78
C TYR A 243 -5.30 -11.97 -3.95
N ILE A 244 -5.05 -10.83 -4.63
CA ILE A 244 -4.49 -9.64 -4.01
C ILE A 244 -5.49 -8.50 -4.08
N LEU A 245 -5.80 -7.88 -2.94
CA LEU A 245 -6.50 -6.60 -2.89
C LEU A 245 -5.47 -5.48 -2.91
N ASN A 246 -5.66 -4.53 -3.82
CA ASN A 246 -4.75 -3.43 -4.06
C ASN A 246 -5.45 -2.08 -3.87
N ASP A 247 -4.76 -1.17 -3.19
CA ASP A 247 -5.03 0.25 -3.30
C ASP A 247 -4.06 0.81 -4.34
N VAL A 248 -4.58 1.48 -5.37
CA VAL A 248 -3.78 1.89 -6.53
C VAL A 248 -3.86 3.39 -6.72
N ARG A 249 -2.71 4.00 -7.00
CA ARG A 249 -2.56 5.40 -7.41
C ARG A 249 -1.63 5.47 -8.63
N ALA A 250 -1.75 6.54 -9.39
CA ALA A 250 -0.98 6.73 -10.62
C ALA A 250 -0.36 8.12 -10.72
N ASP A 251 0.74 8.19 -11.46
CA ASP A 251 1.37 9.43 -11.91
C ASP A 251 1.22 9.52 -13.43
N ILE A 252 0.42 10.50 -13.88
CA ILE A 252 0.10 10.73 -15.28
C ILE A 252 0.50 12.17 -15.61
N VAL A 253 1.39 12.32 -16.58
CA VAL A 253 1.87 13.62 -17.07
C VAL A 253 1.55 13.74 -18.55
N ASP A 254 0.87 14.80 -18.95
CA ASP A 254 0.49 15.07 -20.36
C ASP A 254 -0.22 13.87 -21.04
N GLY A 255 -1.09 13.17 -20.28
CA GLY A 255 -1.81 11.99 -20.78
C GLY A 255 -0.99 10.70 -20.82
N MET A 256 0.26 10.72 -20.38
CA MET A 256 1.13 9.56 -20.33
C MET A 256 1.21 9.00 -18.91
N LEU A 257 0.82 7.76 -18.69
CA LEU A 257 0.99 7.05 -17.41
C LEU A 257 2.45 6.63 -17.27
N LEU A 258 3.12 7.18 -16.26
CA LEU A 258 4.53 6.94 -15.98
C LEU A 258 4.72 5.87 -14.91
N ARG A 259 3.83 5.81 -13.93
CA ARG A 259 3.92 4.86 -12.81
C ARG A 259 2.59 4.60 -12.15
N LEU A 260 2.50 3.38 -11.59
CA LEU A 260 1.47 2.96 -10.65
C LEU A 260 2.15 2.63 -9.33
N TRP A 261 1.50 2.91 -8.22
CA TRP A 261 1.97 2.48 -6.90
C TRP A 261 0.81 2.28 -5.94
N GLY A 262 1.09 1.57 -4.87
CA GLY A 262 0.10 1.35 -3.83
C GLY A 262 0.57 0.41 -2.74
N ASN A 263 -0.40 -0.05 -1.98
CA ASN A 263 -0.25 -1.14 -1.03
C ASN A 263 -1.12 -2.32 -1.46
N CYS A 264 -0.80 -3.49 -0.94
CA CYS A 264 -1.58 -4.68 -1.25
C CYS A 264 -1.66 -5.66 -0.07
N ARG A 265 -2.71 -6.52 -0.14
CA ARG A 265 -2.99 -7.53 0.89
C ARG A 265 -3.34 -8.87 0.22
N ASP A 266 -2.73 -9.94 0.69
CA ASP A 266 -3.11 -11.30 0.27
C ASP A 266 -4.42 -11.69 0.97
N VAL A 267 -5.45 -11.97 0.19
CA VAL A 267 -6.78 -12.41 0.65
C VAL A 267 -7.10 -13.83 0.17
N THR A 268 -6.09 -14.58 -0.27
CA THR A 268 -6.26 -15.91 -0.85
C THR A 268 -6.91 -16.89 0.12
N GLU A 269 -6.43 -16.95 1.35
CA GLU A 269 -6.99 -17.85 2.37
C GLU A 269 -8.43 -17.48 2.72
N GLN A 270 -8.72 -16.18 2.89
CA GLN A 270 -10.06 -15.71 3.18
C GLN A 270 -11.03 -16.07 2.06
N ARG A 271 -10.67 -15.82 0.80
CA ARG A 271 -11.51 -16.14 -0.35
C ARG A 271 -11.73 -17.64 -0.50
N ASN A 272 -10.69 -18.45 -0.34
CA ASN A 272 -10.81 -19.89 -0.39
C ASN A 272 -11.75 -20.41 0.70
N ALA A 273 -11.66 -19.88 1.92
CA ALA A 273 -12.55 -20.25 3.02
C ALA A 273 -14.01 -19.85 2.72
N ASP A 274 -14.23 -18.67 2.14
CA ASP A 274 -15.58 -18.21 1.77
C ASP A 274 -16.16 -19.03 0.60
N ASP A 275 -15.33 -19.37 -0.38
CA ASP A 275 -15.75 -20.27 -1.48
C ASP A 275 -16.08 -21.67 -0.99
N GLU A 276 -15.30 -22.24 -0.05
CA GLU A 276 -15.60 -23.54 0.56
C GLU A 276 -16.89 -23.49 1.38
N LYS A 277 -17.12 -22.42 2.16
CA LYS A 277 -18.39 -22.22 2.86
C LYS A 277 -19.57 -22.12 1.89
N ALA A 278 -19.40 -21.36 0.79
CA ALA A 278 -20.43 -21.22 -0.24
C ALA A 278 -20.72 -22.55 -0.94
N LYS A 279 -19.68 -23.35 -1.23
CA LYS A 279 -19.84 -24.71 -1.79
C LYS A 279 -20.55 -25.65 -0.81
N ALA A 280 -20.15 -25.65 0.46
CA ALA A 280 -20.78 -26.46 1.51
C ALA A 280 -22.25 -26.09 1.70
N LEU A 281 -22.57 -24.78 1.70
CA LEU A 281 -23.97 -24.33 1.76
C LEU A 281 -24.79 -24.79 0.56
N LYS A 282 -24.25 -24.63 -0.66
CA LYS A 282 -24.90 -25.12 -1.88
C LYS A 282 -25.15 -26.63 -1.84
N LEU A 283 -24.18 -27.41 -1.35
CA LEU A 283 -24.30 -28.85 -1.19
C LEU A 283 -25.40 -29.21 -0.19
N THR A 284 -25.44 -28.50 0.95
CA THR A 284 -26.47 -28.70 2.00
C THR A 284 -27.87 -28.42 1.47
N ILE A 285 -28.04 -27.31 0.71
CA ILE A 285 -29.33 -26.98 0.07
C ILE A 285 -29.73 -28.06 -0.93
N ARG A 286 -28.81 -28.52 -1.78
CA ARG A 286 -29.09 -29.60 -2.75
C ARG A 286 -29.43 -30.91 -2.07
N ALA A 287 -28.76 -31.26 -0.97
CA ALA A 287 -29.06 -32.45 -0.18
C ALA A 287 -30.46 -32.37 0.43
N LEU A 288 -30.83 -31.21 0.99
CA LEU A 288 -32.18 -30.96 1.51
C LEU A 288 -33.27 -31.05 0.38
N ASP A 289 -32.99 -30.52 -0.79
CA ASP A 289 -33.90 -30.60 -1.94
C ASP A 289 -34.03 -32.01 -2.53
N GLY A 290 -33.03 -32.87 -2.32
CA GLY A 290 -33.02 -34.27 -2.71
C GLY A 290 -33.84 -35.17 -1.79
N LEU A 291 -34.27 -34.69 -0.61
CA LEU A 291 -35.11 -35.46 0.29
C LEU A 291 -36.52 -35.62 -0.30
N PRO A 292 -37.07 -36.84 -0.30
CA PRO A 292 -38.42 -37.09 -0.82
C PRO A 292 -39.51 -36.53 0.10
N ASP A 293 -39.24 -36.48 1.43
CA ASP A 293 -40.19 -35.95 2.40
C ASP A 293 -40.20 -34.40 2.37
N PRO A 294 -41.36 -33.75 2.44
CA PRO A 294 -41.52 -32.34 2.64
C PRO A 294 -40.84 -31.87 3.94
N VAL A 295 -39.85 -30.98 3.82
CA VAL A 295 -39.09 -30.44 4.97
C VAL A 295 -39.13 -28.93 4.95
N ILE A 296 -39.36 -28.30 6.11
CA ILE A 296 -39.27 -26.87 6.34
C ILE A 296 -38.50 -26.59 7.62
N VAL A 297 -37.67 -25.54 7.58
CA VAL A 297 -36.83 -25.08 8.71
C VAL A 297 -37.31 -23.70 9.16
N LEU A 298 -37.51 -23.58 10.46
CA LEU A 298 -37.97 -22.34 11.10
C LEU A 298 -36.92 -21.84 12.11
N ASP A 299 -36.80 -20.53 12.27
CA ASP A 299 -36.02 -19.91 13.34
C ASP A 299 -36.71 -20.02 14.73
N ALA A 300 -36.11 -19.41 15.74
CA ALA A 300 -36.63 -19.39 17.11
C ALA A 300 -38.00 -18.70 17.21
N GLU A 301 -38.26 -17.71 16.37
CA GLU A 301 -39.50 -16.93 16.26
C GLU A 301 -40.56 -17.69 15.44
N GLY A 302 -40.19 -18.77 14.78
CA GLY A 302 -41.07 -19.55 13.92
C GLY A 302 -41.25 -18.96 12.52
N LYS A 303 -40.31 -18.12 12.06
CA LYS A 303 -40.24 -17.64 10.68
C LYS A 303 -39.54 -18.69 9.82
N VAL A 304 -39.96 -18.81 8.58
CA VAL A 304 -39.38 -19.77 7.63
C VAL A 304 -37.98 -19.31 7.22
N ILE A 305 -36.97 -20.13 7.52
CA ILE A 305 -35.58 -19.95 7.07
C ILE A 305 -35.39 -20.62 5.72
N ASN A 306 -35.85 -21.88 5.58
CA ASN A 306 -35.67 -22.67 4.37
C ASN A 306 -36.79 -23.71 4.23
N ARG A 307 -37.01 -24.16 2.99
CA ARG A 307 -37.93 -25.27 2.63
C ARG A 307 -37.35 -26.03 1.45
N ASN A 308 -37.48 -27.36 1.47
CA ASN A 308 -37.04 -28.15 0.34
C ASN A 308 -38.04 -28.18 -0.80
N ARG A 309 -37.59 -28.69 -1.95
CA ARG A 309 -38.41 -28.81 -3.16
C ARG A 309 -39.68 -29.64 -2.92
N ALA A 310 -39.61 -30.73 -2.14
CA ALA A 310 -40.74 -31.56 -1.81
C ALA A 310 -41.80 -30.79 -1.01
N PHE A 311 -41.39 -29.95 -0.04
CA PHE A 311 -42.32 -29.08 0.70
C PHE A 311 -42.99 -28.04 -0.21
N ALA A 312 -42.20 -27.40 -1.06
CA ALA A 312 -42.72 -26.43 -2.01
C ALA A 312 -43.75 -27.07 -2.97
N ALA A 313 -43.48 -28.27 -3.44
CA ALA A 313 -44.40 -29.01 -4.31
C ALA A 313 -45.71 -29.44 -3.60
N ALA A 314 -45.57 -30.02 -2.39
CA ALA A 314 -46.71 -30.52 -1.61
C ALA A 314 -47.69 -29.42 -1.19
N PHE A 315 -47.20 -28.21 -0.95
CA PHE A 315 -48.02 -27.08 -0.43
C PHE A 315 -48.19 -25.93 -1.44
N SER A 316 -47.77 -26.09 -2.70
CA SER A 316 -47.84 -25.05 -3.76
C SER A 316 -49.25 -24.54 -4.02
N GLY A 317 -50.28 -25.37 -3.82
CA GLY A 317 -51.70 -25.05 -4.04
C GLY A 317 -52.46 -24.60 -2.80
N SER A 318 -51.86 -24.63 -1.59
CA SER A 318 -52.64 -24.42 -0.36
C SER A 318 -51.87 -23.61 0.71
N ARG A 319 -51.80 -22.31 0.48
CA ARG A 319 -51.24 -21.36 1.48
C ARG A 319 -51.91 -21.44 2.86
N THR A 320 -53.19 -21.90 2.89
CA THR A 320 -53.95 -22.05 4.12
C THR A 320 -53.42 -23.21 4.95
N VAL A 321 -53.14 -24.38 4.34
CA VAL A 321 -52.56 -25.55 5.03
C VAL A 321 -51.15 -25.28 5.52
N GLU A 322 -50.33 -24.63 4.68
CA GLU A 322 -48.97 -24.21 5.08
C GLU A 322 -49.03 -23.32 6.33
N ARG A 323 -49.88 -22.28 6.34
CA ARG A 323 -50.04 -21.37 7.46
C ARG A 323 -50.52 -22.08 8.72
N GLN A 324 -51.46 -23.00 8.61
CA GLN A 324 -51.96 -23.79 9.75
C GLN A 324 -50.92 -24.75 10.30
N LEU A 325 -50.14 -25.39 9.42
CA LEU A 325 -49.02 -26.25 9.79
C LEU A 325 -47.93 -25.43 10.56
N LEU A 326 -47.61 -24.24 10.10
CA LEU A 326 -46.69 -23.35 10.79
C LEU A 326 -47.23 -22.93 12.16
N ALA A 327 -48.51 -22.61 12.26
CA ALA A 327 -49.18 -22.31 13.53
C ALA A 327 -49.14 -23.51 14.48
N PHE A 328 -49.43 -24.69 13.99
CA PHE A 328 -49.31 -25.94 14.77
C PHE A 328 -47.90 -26.16 15.33
N ALA A 329 -46.85 -25.95 14.50
CA ALA A 329 -45.46 -26.06 14.93
C ALA A 329 -45.10 -25.05 16.03
N ARG A 330 -45.59 -23.81 15.93
CA ARG A 330 -45.36 -22.77 16.94
C ARG A 330 -46.00 -23.10 18.28
N THR A 331 -47.16 -23.75 18.33
CA THR A 331 -47.82 -24.13 19.57
C THR A 331 -47.07 -25.23 20.31
N ARG A 332 -46.22 -26.02 19.62
CA ARG A 332 -45.47 -27.12 20.16
C ARG A 332 -43.99 -26.81 20.43
N LYS A 333 -43.73 -25.65 21.01
CA LYS A 333 -42.37 -25.11 21.25
C LYS A 333 -41.42 -26.07 22.02
N ARG A 334 -41.94 -27.07 22.79
CA ARG A 334 -41.13 -27.99 23.59
C ARG A 334 -41.18 -29.45 23.14
N ALA A 335 -42.02 -29.81 22.15
CA ALA A 335 -42.19 -31.18 21.69
C ALA A 335 -41.16 -31.51 20.60
N SER A 336 -40.45 -32.61 20.77
CA SER A 336 -39.65 -33.23 19.69
C SER A 336 -40.26 -34.59 19.39
N GLY A 337 -40.40 -34.96 18.13
CA GLY A 337 -40.95 -36.22 17.70
C GLY A 337 -42.18 -36.09 16.78
N TRP A 338 -42.80 -37.26 16.50
CA TRP A 338 -43.96 -37.32 15.60
C TRP A 338 -45.22 -36.82 16.28
N SER A 339 -45.98 -36.04 15.57
CA SER A 339 -47.28 -35.50 16.00
C SER A 339 -48.27 -35.54 14.84
N ARG A 340 -49.56 -35.81 15.17
CA ARG A 340 -50.60 -35.79 14.18
C ARG A 340 -51.13 -34.39 13.97
N PHE A 341 -51.19 -33.98 12.71
CA PHE A 341 -51.81 -32.71 12.28
C PHE A 341 -52.99 -33.05 11.41
N THR A 342 -54.15 -32.51 11.76
CA THR A 342 -55.37 -32.64 10.98
C THR A 342 -55.72 -31.23 10.48
N ASN A 343 -55.73 -31.04 9.18
CA ASN A 343 -56.23 -29.80 8.60
C ASN A 343 -57.77 -29.82 8.74
N PRO A 344 -58.38 -28.80 9.38
CA PRO A 344 -59.85 -28.65 9.41
C PRO A 344 -60.31 -28.08 8.07
N GLY A 345 -60.17 -28.83 6.98
CA GLY A 345 -60.71 -28.49 5.68
C GLY A 345 -62.26 -28.65 5.65
N GLU A 346 -62.89 -28.32 4.50
CA GLU A 346 -64.32 -28.60 4.30
C GLU A 346 -64.63 -30.08 4.54
N PRO A 347 -65.87 -30.42 4.95
CA PRO A 347 -66.27 -31.78 5.17
C PRO A 347 -65.97 -32.65 3.94
N GLY A 348 -65.08 -33.62 4.08
CA GLY A 348 -64.64 -34.51 2.99
C GLY A 348 -63.26 -34.26 2.41
N THR A 349 -62.59 -33.15 2.74
CA THR A 349 -61.24 -32.79 2.27
C THR A 349 -60.17 -32.68 3.41
N ALA A 350 -60.44 -33.26 4.59
CA ALA A 350 -59.50 -33.22 5.71
C ALA A 350 -58.23 -34.01 5.34
N VAL A 351 -57.12 -33.29 5.22
CA VAL A 351 -55.78 -33.89 5.05
C VAL A 351 -55.22 -34.27 6.40
N LEU A 352 -54.88 -35.55 6.58
CA LEU A 352 -54.23 -36.05 7.76
C LEU A 352 -52.73 -36.18 7.49
N LEU A 353 -51.93 -35.42 8.25
CA LEU A 353 -50.48 -35.41 8.13
C LEU A 353 -49.81 -35.90 9.41
N ASP A 354 -48.81 -36.73 9.26
CA ASP A 354 -47.87 -37.05 10.34
C ASP A 354 -46.71 -36.03 10.22
N VAL A 355 -46.51 -35.24 11.27
CA VAL A 355 -45.50 -34.17 11.31
C VAL A 355 -44.45 -34.53 12.35
N HIS A 356 -43.22 -34.69 11.92
CA HIS A 356 -42.05 -34.81 12.83
C HIS A 356 -41.51 -33.44 13.13
N ILE A 357 -41.37 -33.11 14.39
CA ILE A 357 -40.78 -31.86 14.86
C ILE A 357 -39.43 -32.18 15.49
N ALA A 358 -38.38 -31.62 14.98
CA ALA A 358 -37.04 -31.70 15.57
C ALA A 358 -36.56 -30.32 15.99
N LYS A 359 -36.02 -30.19 17.19
CA LYS A 359 -35.35 -28.98 17.68
C LYS A 359 -33.87 -29.17 17.51
N ILE A 360 -33.23 -28.21 16.87
CA ILE A 360 -31.79 -28.20 16.62
C ILE A 360 -31.22 -26.91 17.26
N SER A 361 -30.21 -27.08 18.12
CA SER A 361 -29.42 -25.92 18.62
C SER A 361 -28.52 -25.41 17.50
N GLY A 362 -28.63 -24.18 17.13
CA GLY A 362 -27.71 -23.52 16.21
C GLY A 362 -26.37 -23.20 16.86
N MET A 363 -25.41 -22.75 16.05
CA MET A 363 -24.06 -22.37 16.52
C MET A 363 -24.08 -21.15 17.47
N ASP A 364 -25.13 -20.33 17.43
CA ASP A 364 -25.30 -19.09 18.23
C ASP A 364 -26.39 -19.22 19.31
N ASP A 365 -26.57 -20.38 19.93
CA ASP A 365 -27.67 -20.67 20.86
C ASP A 365 -29.09 -20.46 20.28
N ALA A 366 -29.20 -20.15 19.02
CA ALA A 366 -30.49 -20.04 18.34
C ALA A 366 -31.12 -21.43 18.15
N ALA A 367 -32.28 -21.64 18.72
CA ALA A 367 -33.00 -22.87 18.54
C ALA A 367 -33.77 -22.88 17.22
N TRP A 368 -33.42 -23.78 16.30
CA TRP A 368 -34.18 -23.96 15.05
C TRP A 368 -35.17 -25.11 15.20
N THR A 369 -36.22 -25.04 14.40
CA THR A 369 -37.23 -26.08 14.34
C THR A 369 -37.29 -26.66 12.93
N VAL A 370 -37.04 -27.94 12.79
CA VAL A 370 -37.19 -28.68 11.53
C VAL A 370 -38.48 -29.47 11.56
N LEU A 371 -39.33 -29.26 10.58
CA LEU A 371 -40.57 -30.03 10.37
C LEU A 371 -40.36 -30.92 9.18
N THR A 372 -40.62 -32.20 9.32
CA THR A 372 -40.76 -33.17 8.23
C THR A 372 -42.22 -33.62 8.18
N VAL A 373 -42.81 -33.59 7.03
CA VAL A 373 -44.23 -33.88 6.87
C VAL A 373 -44.41 -35.08 5.98
N ARG A 374 -45.34 -35.98 6.36
CA ARG A 374 -45.76 -37.15 5.58
C ARG A 374 -47.27 -37.19 5.47
N GLU A 375 -47.77 -37.44 4.29
CA GLU A 375 -49.17 -37.80 4.11
C GLU A 375 -49.43 -39.19 4.68
N ARG A 376 -50.50 -39.30 5.43
CA ARG A 376 -50.96 -40.58 5.89
C ARG A 376 -51.98 -41.15 4.92
N GLU A 377 -51.68 -42.28 4.27
CA GLU A 377 -52.71 -43.01 3.51
C GLU A 377 -53.88 -43.37 4.45
N ALA A 378 -55.06 -42.92 4.10
CA ALA A 378 -56.27 -43.32 4.78
C ALA A 378 -56.42 -44.85 4.63
N HIS A 379 -56.03 -45.63 5.61
CA HIS A 379 -56.36 -47.05 5.64
C HIS A 379 -57.87 -47.15 5.60
N ALA A 380 -58.40 -47.51 4.43
CA ALA A 380 -59.79 -47.92 4.28
C ALA A 380 -60.03 -49.10 5.25
N SER A 381 -60.75 -48.83 6.32
CA SER A 381 -61.21 -49.86 7.25
C SER A 381 -61.98 -50.92 6.45
N LYS A 382 -61.34 -52.02 6.15
CA LYS A 382 -62.06 -53.22 5.67
C LYS A 382 -63.02 -53.60 6.78
N LYS A 383 -64.32 -53.24 6.60
CA LYS A 383 -65.43 -53.85 7.37
C LYS A 383 -65.31 -55.35 7.26
N ALA A 384 -65.11 -56.03 8.41
CA ALA A 384 -65.17 -57.47 8.48
C ALA A 384 -66.52 -57.97 7.95
N PRO A 385 -66.55 -59.04 7.14
CA PRO A 385 -67.80 -59.59 6.64
C PRO A 385 -68.64 -60.11 7.78
N ARG A 386 -69.88 -59.64 7.88
CA ARG A 386 -70.88 -60.19 8.80
C ARG A 386 -71.04 -61.69 8.50
N GLN A 387 -70.76 -62.55 9.46
CA GLN A 387 -71.17 -63.97 9.35
C GLN A 387 -72.68 -64.09 9.28
N PRO A 388 -73.18 -64.94 8.40
CA PRO A 388 -74.61 -65.21 8.34
C PRO A 388 -75.01 -66.10 9.55
N LYS A 389 -76.09 -65.73 10.25
CA LYS A 389 -76.76 -66.55 11.26
C LYS A 389 -77.27 -67.76 10.53
N ARG A 390 -76.86 -69.01 11.01
CA ARG A 390 -77.47 -70.25 10.67
C ARG A 390 -78.78 -70.44 11.47
N PRO A 391 -79.72 -71.19 10.88
CA PRO A 391 -81.08 -71.41 11.41
C PRO A 391 -81.17 -72.22 12.69
#